data_74888514dc0078594150e8b36aff6cac
#
_entry.id   74888514dc0078594150e8b36aff6cac
#
_cell.length_a   1.000
_cell.length_b   1.000
_cell.length_c   1.000
_cell.angle_alpha   90.00
_cell.angle_beta   90.00
_cell.angle_gamma   90.00
#
_symmetry.space_group_name_H-M   'P 1'
#
loop_
_entity.id
_entity.type
_entity.pdbx_description
1 polymer ?
#
loop_
_entity_poly.entity_id
_entity_poly.type
_entity_poly.pdbx_seq_one_letter_code
_entity_poly.pdbx_strand_id
1 'polypeptide(L)'
;MKKLLLSFVALFMGLGMAVAQSEVIYSLEPAAGSNNSYAGNCDIDINGLTWNLQGNSTMIPWRIGGKSITNVDRTLYSKTPMIGDVEKVVLSVGTMNSITVNSTKLLIADNPEFESASEVSVTLAANKDIEIPVSASIGAYYKFVFNVTVAGSSNKFIQIKKVDFYGAKPADAVDAPVFSLDGGAYVGTQTVELSAAEGCDIYYTIDETDPTTESTKYTDPITIEETTTVKAIAVKGGVSSLVATEVYSIVEPMTLSEVISAATSKDTEVAINVDGWLCSGVKGTTNAYFTDGEGLGIQLYSTNHGFKVGDKLSGVVVTTLVLYYGAPELKNLKANDENLTITSGQEVPVLEMNVADLSAANYGALVVLKGLTYKAGKFYQGEDAIAP
;
A
#
# COMPACT_ATOMS: atom_id res chain seq x y z
N MET A 1 49.10 -35.73 -13.41
CA MET A 1 47.97 -36.68 -13.44
C MET A 1 46.68 -35.88 -13.25
N LYS A 2 46.02 -35.61 -14.38
CA LYS A 2 44.74 -34.88 -14.39
C LYS A 2 43.62 -35.89 -14.10
N LYS A 3 42.88 -35.71 -13.01
CA LYS A 3 41.67 -36.50 -12.74
C LYS A 3 40.53 -35.95 -13.59
N LEU A 4 40.08 -36.75 -14.52
CA LEU A 4 38.91 -36.56 -15.36
C LEU A 4 37.66 -36.83 -14.49
N LEU A 5 36.81 -35.82 -14.24
CA LEU A 5 35.54 -36.01 -13.59
C LEU A 5 34.54 -36.38 -14.70
N LEU A 6 34.16 -37.65 -14.75
CA LEU A 6 33.09 -38.13 -15.64
C LEU A 6 31.72 -37.65 -15.06
N SER A 7 31.08 -36.73 -15.81
CA SER A 7 29.68 -36.39 -15.61
C SER A 7 28.81 -37.51 -16.21
N PHE A 8 28.08 -38.24 -15.39
CA PHE A 8 27.06 -39.18 -15.86
C PHE A 8 25.85 -38.39 -16.34
N VAL A 9 25.72 -38.19 -17.63
CA VAL A 9 24.46 -37.84 -18.27
C VAL A 9 23.69 -39.12 -18.49
N ALA A 10 22.73 -39.42 -17.67
CA ALA A 10 21.76 -40.47 -17.91
C ALA A 10 20.79 -40.03 -19.01
N LEU A 11 21.02 -40.53 -20.21
CA LEU A 11 20.09 -40.38 -21.35
C LEU A 11 18.87 -41.30 -21.10
N PHE A 12 17.81 -40.77 -20.54
CA PHE A 12 16.48 -41.39 -20.59
C PHE A 12 15.78 -40.95 -21.88
N MET A 13 15.89 -41.75 -22.93
CA MET A 13 14.94 -41.71 -24.04
C MET A 13 13.72 -42.50 -23.65
N GLY A 14 12.59 -41.84 -23.44
CA GLY A 14 11.29 -42.48 -23.24
C GLY A 14 10.17 -41.48 -23.01
N LEU A 15 9.38 -41.21 -24.03
CA LEU A 15 8.12 -40.47 -24.07
C LEU A 15 8.10 -39.10 -23.36
N GLY A 16 8.08 -38.06 -24.18
CA GLY A 16 8.02 -36.68 -23.77
C GLY A 16 6.75 -36.33 -22.97
N MET A 17 6.82 -36.45 -21.67
CA MET A 17 6.18 -35.51 -20.78
C MET A 17 7.22 -34.41 -20.53
N ALA A 18 7.03 -33.25 -21.16
CA ALA A 18 7.72 -32.05 -20.69
C ALA A 18 7.33 -31.90 -19.22
N VAL A 19 8.29 -32.13 -18.32
CA VAL A 19 8.12 -31.77 -16.91
C VAL A 19 8.00 -30.24 -16.97
N ALA A 20 6.80 -29.72 -16.75
CA ALA A 20 6.58 -28.30 -16.64
C ALA A 20 7.54 -27.79 -15.55
N GLN A 21 8.42 -26.88 -15.91
CA GLN A 21 9.32 -26.27 -14.94
C GLN A 21 8.45 -25.51 -13.93
N SER A 22 8.66 -25.76 -12.64
CA SER A 22 7.95 -25.05 -11.59
C SER A 22 8.18 -23.55 -11.73
N GLU A 23 7.13 -22.80 -12.00
CA GLU A 23 7.15 -21.35 -12.20
C GLU A 23 6.33 -20.65 -11.12
N VAL A 24 6.45 -19.33 -10.98
CA VAL A 24 5.58 -18.56 -10.13
C VAL A 24 4.19 -18.50 -10.78
N ILE A 25 3.23 -19.21 -10.17
CA ILE A 25 1.84 -19.25 -10.64
C ILE A 25 0.99 -18.15 -10.00
N TYR A 26 1.42 -17.64 -8.85
CA TYR A 26 0.78 -16.55 -8.15
C TYR A 26 1.79 -15.83 -7.24
N SER A 27 1.69 -14.49 -7.17
CA SER A 27 2.48 -13.67 -6.29
C SER A 27 1.60 -12.75 -5.46
N LEU A 28 1.75 -12.83 -4.14
CA LEU A 28 1.09 -11.98 -3.18
C LEU A 28 2.10 -10.93 -2.72
N GLU A 29 2.03 -9.75 -3.29
CA GLU A 29 2.94 -8.63 -3.00
C GLU A 29 2.15 -7.40 -2.55
N PRO A 30 2.52 -6.76 -1.43
CA PRO A 30 1.89 -5.52 -0.99
C PRO A 30 2.05 -4.42 -2.06
N ALA A 31 0.96 -4.02 -2.70
CA ALA A 31 0.95 -2.93 -3.67
C ALA A 31 0.90 -1.55 -2.99
N ALA A 32 1.46 -0.53 -3.64
CA ALA A 32 1.25 0.86 -3.28
C ALA A 32 -0.24 1.17 -3.43
N GLY A 33 -0.86 1.75 -2.39
CA GLY A 33 -2.30 2.04 -2.39
C GLY A 33 -3.17 1.03 -1.64
N SER A 34 -2.70 -0.19 -1.34
CA SER A 34 -3.38 -1.09 -0.43
C SER A 34 -3.42 -0.45 0.97
N ASN A 35 -4.62 -0.09 1.41
CA ASN A 35 -4.99 0.52 2.70
C ASN A 35 -3.87 0.55 3.75
N ASN A 36 -3.14 1.67 3.86
CA ASN A 36 -2.14 1.94 4.89
C ASN A 36 -2.78 2.10 6.28
N SER A 37 -3.56 1.13 6.72
CA SER A 37 -4.28 1.15 7.98
C SER A 37 -3.62 0.25 9.02
N TYR A 38 -3.61 0.68 10.27
CA TYR A 38 -3.42 -0.21 11.43
C TYR A 38 -4.70 -0.99 11.76
N ALA A 39 -5.57 -1.23 10.75
CA ALA A 39 -6.77 -2.02 10.91
C ALA A 39 -6.39 -3.45 11.33
N GLY A 40 -6.98 -3.90 12.43
CA GLY A 40 -6.64 -5.18 13.04
C GLY A 40 -7.06 -6.40 12.22
N ASN A 41 -7.82 -6.20 11.13
CA ASN A 41 -8.34 -7.26 10.26
C ASN A 41 -8.84 -6.63 8.96
N CYS A 42 -8.30 -7.03 7.82
CA CYS A 42 -8.71 -6.53 6.51
C CYS A 42 -8.60 -7.58 5.43
N ASP A 43 -9.52 -7.52 4.48
CA ASP A 43 -9.43 -8.26 3.22
C ASP A 43 -8.60 -7.43 2.22
N ILE A 44 -7.85 -8.13 1.39
CA ILE A 44 -6.95 -7.57 0.39
C ILE A 44 -7.13 -8.38 -0.88
N ASP A 45 -7.53 -7.74 -1.97
CA ASP A 45 -7.61 -8.37 -3.29
C ASP A 45 -6.31 -8.10 -4.04
N ILE A 46 -5.63 -9.17 -4.43
CA ILE A 46 -4.38 -9.11 -5.18
C ILE A 46 -4.42 -10.14 -6.29
N ASN A 47 -4.24 -9.69 -7.51
CA ASN A 47 -4.18 -10.55 -8.70
C ASN A 47 -5.35 -11.57 -8.77
N GLY A 48 -6.57 -11.11 -8.45
CA GLY A 48 -7.80 -11.89 -8.51
C GLY A 48 -8.03 -12.87 -7.35
N LEU A 49 -7.16 -12.90 -6.34
CA LEU A 49 -7.38 -13.69 -5.12
C LEU A 49 -7.59 -12.77 -3.92
N THR A 50 -8.62 -13.05 -3.12
CA THR A 50 -8.87 -12.36 -1.85
C THR A 50 -8.07 -13.01 -0.72
N TRP A 51 -7.31 -12.21 -0.02
CA TRP A 51 -6.55 -12.57 1.17
C TRP A 51 -7.03 -11.80 2.39
N ASN A 52 -6.89 -12.38 3.55
CA ASN A 52 -7.18 -11.70 4.82
C ASN A 52 -5.93 -11.59 5.68
N LEU A 53 -5.64 -10.40 6.17
CA LEU A 53 -4.55 -10.10 7.08
C LEU A 53 -5.11 -9.75 8.46
N GLN A 54 -4.91 -10.61 9.46
CA GLN A 54 -5.46 -10.44 10.80
C GLN A 54 -4.41 -9.95 11.82
N GLY A 55 -4.80 -8.93 12.58
CA GLY A 55 -4.05 -8.46 13.73
C GLY A 55 -2.75 -7.75 13.39
N ASN A 56 -2.69 -7.05 12.27
CA ASN A 56 -1.49 -6.51 11.68
C ASN A 56 -1.69 -5.12 11.10
N SER A 57 -0.63 -4.57 10.54
CA SER A 57 -0.66 -3.34 9.77
C SER A 57 -0.48 -3.66 8.29
N THR A 58 -1.33 -3.10 7.46
CA THR A 58 -1.22 -3.14 5.99
C THR A 58 -0.18 -2.18 5.43
N MET A 59 0.64 -1.55 6.29
CA MET A 59 1.78 -0.74 5.83
C MET A 59 2.71 -1.57 4.95
N ILE A 60 3.21 -0.96 3.89
CA ILE A 60 4.13 -1.57 2.93
C ILE A 60 5.58 -1.49 3.44
N PRO A 61 6.30 -2.61 3.49
CA PRO A 61 5.82 -4.00 3.42
C PRO A 61 4.93 -4.34 4.62
N TRP A 62 4.08 -5.36 4.51
CA TRP A 62 3.17 -5.76 5.59
C TRP A 62 3.92 -6.03 6.89
N ARG A 63 3.31 -5.63 8.00
CA ARG A 63 3.88 -5.75 9.33
C ARG A 63 3.03 -6.66 10.21
N ILE A 64 3.60 -7.79 10.60
CA ILE A 64 2.97 -8.79 11.46
C ILE A 64 3.52 -8.64 12.87
N GLY A 65 2.68 -8.28 13.84
CA GLY A 65 3.13 -8.05 15.21
C GLY A 65 2.15 -7.29 16.08
N GLY A 66 2.65 -6.31 16.83
CA GLY A 66 1.85 -5.51 17.75
C GLY A 66 2.67 -4.87 18.86
N LYS A 67 2.00 -4.54 19.96
CA LYS A 67 2.60 -4.03 21.20
C LYS A 67 1.94 -4.72 22.39
N SER A 68 2.73 -5.02 23.44
CA SER A 68 2.21 -5.62 24.68
C SER A 68 1.33 -6.84 24.45
N ILE A 69 1.78 -7.78 23.61
CA ILE A 69 1.08 -9.04 23.32
C ILE A 69 1.94 -10.24 23.73
N THR A 70 1.30 -11.29 24.24
CA THR A 70 1.99 -12.51 24.66
C THR A 70 1.29 -13.70 24.06
N ASN A 71 2.03 -14.50 23.27
CA ASN A 71 1.57 -15.75 22.68
C ASN A 71 0.28 -15.58 21.85
N VAL A 72 0.29 -14.61 20.93
CA VAL A 72 -0.87 -14.25 20.11
C VAL A 72 -0.62 -14.68 18.66
N ASP A 73 -1.61 -15.35 18.07
CA ASP A 73 -1.61 -15.69 16.65
C ASP A 73 -1.94 -14.48 15.79
N ARG A 74 -1.16 -14.28 14.75
CA ARG A 74 -1.38 -13.35 13.65
C ARG A 74 -1.44 -14.13 12.36
N THR A 75 -2.40 -13.82 11.51
CA THR A 75 -2.65 -14.66 10.34
C THR A 75 -2.64 -13.87 9.03
N LEU A 76 -2.21 -14.53 7.98
CA LEU A 76 -2.37 -14.13 6.59
C LEU A 76 -2.93 -15.35 5.85
N TYR A 77 -4.15 -15.26 5.34
CA TYR A 77 -4.79 -16.41 4.71
C TYR A 77 -5.60 -16.07 3.47
N SER A 78 -5.67 -17.01 2.54
CA SER A 78 -6.51 -16.90 1.35
C SER A 78 -7.98 -17.14 1.69
N LYS A 79 -8.88 -16.31 1.16
CA LYS A 79 -10.34 -16.50 1.18
C LYS A 79 -10.83 -17.13 -0.11
N THR A 80 -10.02 -17.07 -1.16
CA THR A 80 -10.25 -17.73 -2.45
C THR A 80 -9.22 -18.84 -2.65
N PRO A 81 -9.59 -19.91 -3.36
CA PRO A 81 -8.68 -21.02 -3.60
C PRO A 81 -7.61 -20.69 -4.63
N MET A 82 -6.47 -21.38 -4.57
CA MET A 82 -5.38 -21.25 -5.54
C MET A 82 -5.76 -21.88 -6.89
N ILE A 83 -5.34 -21.24 -7.97
CA ILE A 83 -5.71 -21.58 -9.36
C ILE A 83 -4.85 -22.64 -10.02
N GLY A 84 -3.84 -23.17 -9.35
CA GLY A 84 -2.95 -24.19 -9.87
C GLY A 84 -2.42 -25.11 -8.78
N ASP A 85 -1.79 -26.18 -9.19
CA ASP A 85 -1.07 -27.06 -8.27
C ASP A 85 0.15 -26.33 -7.72
N VAL A 86 0.37 -26.38 -6.41
CA VAL A 86 1.48 -25.71 -5.74
C VAL A 86 2.48 -26.74 -5.22
N GLU A 87 3.73 -26.57 -5.62
CA GLU A 87 4.85 -27.43 -5.20
C GLU A 87 5.74 -26.78 -4.15
N LYS A 88 5.78 -25.45 -4.16
CA LYS A 88 6.62 -24.65 -3.25
C LYS A 88 6.00 -23.29 -3.00
N VAL A 89 6.07 -22.82 -1.76
CA VAL A 89 5.78 -21.43 -1.38
C VAL A 89 7.07 -20.76 -0.93
N VAL A 90 7.33 -19.54 -1.39
CA VAL A 90 8.48 -18.73 -0.95
C VAL A 90 7.95 -17.52 -0.17
N LEU A 91 8.29 -17.46 1.12
CA LEU A 91 7.95 -16.35 1.99
C LEU A 91 9.14 -15.39 2.11
N SER A 92 9.06 -14.22 1.49
CA SER A 92 10.09 -13.19 1.56
C SER A 92 9.94 -12.35 2.82
N VAL A 93 10.81 -12.59 3.80
CA VAL A 93 10.85 -11.89 5.07
C VAL A 93 11.77 -10.67 4.98
N GLY A 94 11.28 -9.54 5.45
CA GLY A 94 12.09 -8.32 5.61
C GLY A 94 12.70 -8.22 7.00
N THR A 95 12.66 -7.02 7.57
CA THR A 95 13.17 -6.76 8.92
C THR A 95 12.30 -7.46 9.97
N MET A 96 12.95 -8.00 11.01
CA MET A 96 12.30 -8.49 12.22
C MET A 96 12.71 -7.57 13.38
N ASN A 97 11.80 -6.66 13.76
CA ASN A 97 12.10 -5.62 14.77
C ASN A 97 11.81 -6.12 16.18
N SER A 98 12.82 -6.70 16.86
CA SER A 98 12.79 -7.08 18.29
C SER A 98 11.50 -7.80 18.73
N ILE A 99 10.94 -8.62 17.87
CA ILE A 99 9.76 -9.47 18.10
C ILE A 99 10.21 -10.88 18.44
N THR A 100 9.56 -11.52 19.40
CA THR A 100 9.74 -12.96 19.65
C THR A 100 8.75 -13.73 18.83
N VAL A 101 9.25 -14.59 17.95
CA VAL A 101 8.44 -15.54 17.20
C VAL A 101 8.43 -16.85 17.96
N ASN A 102 7.29 -17.20 18.54
CA ASN A 102 7.13 -18.47 19.28
C ASN A 102 7.01 -19.67 18.32
N SER A 103 6.24 -19.49 17.26
CA SER A 103 6.14 -20.45 16.15
C SER A 103 5.62 -19.77 14.89
N THR A 104 5.94 -20.33 13.74
CA THR A 104 5.29 -20.00 12.47
C THR A 104 4.96 -21.28 11.73
N LYS A 105 3.78 -21.33 11.14
CA LYS A 105 3.32 -22.45 10.34
C LYS A 105 2.51 -22.01 9.15
N LEU A 106 2.54 -22.83 8.11
CA LEU A 106 1.68 -22.76 6.95
C LEU A 106 0.66 -23.90 7.03
N LEU A 107 -0.61 -23.56 7.04
CA LEU A 107 -1.73 -24.49 6.93
C LEU A 107 -2.21 -24.52 5.48
N ILE A 108 -2.54 -25.73 4.99
CA ILE A 108 -3.05 -25.95 3.64
C ILE A 108 -4.29 -26.85 3.77
N ALA A 109 -5.39 -26.41 3.19
CA ALA A 109 -6.68 -27.10 3.25
C ALA A 109 -7.39 -27.04 1.89
N ASP A 110 -8.39 -27.89 1.72
CA ASP A 110 -9.33 -27.90 0.59
C ASP A 110 -10.60 -27.05 0.86
N ASN A 111 -10.63 -26.35 1.99
CA ASN A 111 -11.77 -25.53 2.41
C ASN A 111 -11.30 -24.23 3.08
N PRO A 112 -12.09 -23.13 3.02
CA PRO A 112 -11.72 -21.82 3.57
C PRO A 112 -11.73 -21.74 5.11
N GLU A 113 -12.32 -22.70 5.79
CA GLU A 113 -12.36 -22.80 7.26
C GLU A 113 -11.07 -23.43 7.81
N PHE A 114 -10.24 -24.02 6.96
CA PHE A 114 -9.02 -24.77 7.32
C PHE A 114 -9.28 -25.98 8.22
N GLU A 115 -10.44 -26.60 8.05
CA GLU A 115 -10.73 -27.88 8.71
C GLU A 115 -9.84 -28.98 8.13
N SER A 116 -9.28 -29.80 9.01
CA SER A 116 -8.36 -30.90 8.64
C SER A 116 -7.15 -30.47 7.81
N ALA A 117 -6.69 -29.22 7.97
CA ALA A 117 -5.54 -28.69 7.24
C ALA A 117 -4.26 -29.49 7.50
N SER A 118 -3.47 -29.68 6.46
CA SER A 118 -2.08 -30.11 6.60
C SER A 118 -1.24 -28.93 7.13
N GLU A 119 -0.22 -29.24 7.95
CA GLU A 119 0.61 -28.23 8.61
C GLU A 119 2.08 -28.39 8.21
N VAL A 120 2.72 -27.28 7.81
CA VAL A 120 4.16 -27.19 7.58
C VAL A 120 4.75 -26.19 8.55
N SER A 121 5.68 -26.62 9.40
CA SER A 121 6.41 -25.71 10.29
C SER A 121 7.40 -24.84 9.49
N VAL A 122 7.44 -23.53 9.79
CA VAL A 122 8.25 -22.55 9.08
C VAL A 122 9.22 -21.89 10.07
N THR A 123 10.51 -21.86 9.73
CA THR A 123 11.51 -21.12 10.51
C THR A 123 11.82 -19.80 9.83
N LEU A 124 11.48 -18.68 10.48
CA LEU A 124 11.71 -17.35 9.92
C LEU A 124 13.16 -16.89 10.16
N ALA A 125 13.68 -16.15 9.19
CA ALA A 125 14.95 -15.43 9.30
C ALA A 125 14.82 -14.04 8.66
N ALA A 126 15.33 -13.02 9.36
CA ALA A 126 15.28 -11.64 8.87
C ALA A 126 16.05 -11.46 7.56
N ASN A 127 15.45 -10.72 6.62
CA ASN A 127 16.00 -10.43 5.30
C ASN A 127 16.35 -11.68 4.48
N LYS A 128 15.51 -12.71 4.56
CA LYS A 128 15.65 -13.96 3.84
C LYS A 128 14.37 -14.36 3.13
N ASP A 129 14.56 -15.06 2.01
CA ASP A 129 13.51 -15.82 1.37
C ASP A 129 13.50 -17.22 1.99
N ILE A 130 12.35 -17.63 2.45
CA ILE A 130 12.12 -18.92 3.13
C ILE A 130 11.36 -19.81 2.17
N GLU A 131 12.04 -20.81 1.64
CA GLU A 131 11.42 -21.82 0.80
C GLU A 131 10.67 -22.86 1.65
N ILE A 132 9.42 -23.09 1.32
CA ILE A 132 8.51 -24.00 2.01
C ILE A 132 8.04 -25.03 0.97
N PRO A 133 8.60 -26.22 0.92
CA PRO A 133 8.12 -27.28 0.03
C PRO A 133 6.73 -27.70 0.46
N VAL A 134 5.82 -27.80 -0.49
CA VAL A 134 4.44 -28.21 -0.29
C VAL A 134 4.04 -29.17 -1.40
N SER A 135 2.88 -29.80 -1.29
CA SER A 135 2.26 -30.56 -2.36
C SER A 135 0.76 -30.36 -2.22
N ALA A 136 0.22 -29.44 -2.98
CA ALA A 136 -1.19 -29.10 -2.91
C ALA A 136 -1.76 -28.97 -4.33
N SER A 137 -2.91 -29.59 -4.54
CA SER A 137 -3.64 -29.52 -5.79
C SER A 137 -4.34 -28.17 -5.97
N ILE A 138 -4.70 -27.85 -7.20
CA ILE A 138 -5.57 -26.75 -7.54
C ILE A 138 -6.82 -26.71 -6.63
N GLY A 139 -7.23 -25.54 -6.22
CA GLY A 139 -8.35 -25.33 -5.30
C GLY A 139 -7.97 -25.27 -3.82
N ALA A 140 -6.69 -25.44 -3.47
CA ALA A 140 -6.22 -25.36 -2.10
C ALA A 140 -6.24 -23.91 -1.54
N TYR A 141 -6.50 -23.82 -0.23
CA TYR A 141 -6.43 -22.59 0.57
C TYR A 141 -5.16 -22.59 1.42
N TYR A 142 -4.60 -21.41 1.69
CA TYR A 142 -3.33 -21.24 2.40
C TYR A 142 -3.48 -20.27 3.57
N LYS A 143 -2.93 -20.63 4.73
CA LYS A 143 -2.97 -19.78 5.93
C LYS A 143 -1.63 -19.81 6.66
N PHE A 144 -0.94 -18.69 6.64
CA PHE A 144 0.19 -18.47 7.54
C PHE A 144 -0.32 -18.10 8.94
N VAL A 145 0.22 -18.76 9.94
CA VAL A 145 -0.04 -18.46 11.36
C VAL A 145 1.29 -18.12 12.00
N PHE A 146 1.41 -16.89 12.49
CA PHE A 146 2.58 -16.37 13.18
C PHE A 146 2.23 -16.21 14.66
N ASN A 147 2.67 -17.12 15.50
CA ASN A 147 2.50 -16.97 16.94
C ASN A 147 3.63 -16.11 17.50
N VAL A 148 3.30 -14.95 18.07
CA VAL A 148 4.26 -13.93 18.44
C VAL A 148 4.06 -13.38 19.84
N THR A 149 5.17 -12.92 20.44
CA THR A 149 5.20 -12.21 21.71
C THR A 149 5.95 -10.88 21.52
N VAL A 150 5.36 -9.79 21.99
CA VAL A 150 5.97 -8.45 22.00
C VAL A 150 5.93 -7.86 23.38
N ALA A 151 7.10 -7.65 23.97
CA ALA A 151 7.25 -6.94 25.23
C ALA A 151 7.31 -5.42 25.02
N GLY A 152 6.67 -4.66 25.94
CA GLY A 152 6.71 -3.21 25.95
C GLY A 152 5.65 -2.53 25.09
N SER A 153 5.58 -1.20 25.19
CA SER A 153 4.51 -0.36 24.61
C SER A 153 4.73 0.08 23.16
N SER A 154 5.90 -0.19 22.58
CA SER A 154 6.21 0.15 21.19
C SER A 154 5.88 -1.00 20.24
N ASN A 155 5.41 -0.68 19.05
CA ASN A 155 5.14 -1.67 18.01
C ASN A 155 6.42 -2.41 17.60
N LYS A 156 6.35 -3.74 17.63
CA LYS A 156 7.36 -4.65 17.13
C LYS A 156 6.72 -5.52 16.05
N PHE A 157 7.49 -5.89 15.02
CA PHE A 157 6.90 -6.55 13.86
C PHE A 157 7.91 -7.41 13.09
N ILE A 158 7.34 -8.32 12.31
CA ILE A 158 7.97 -9.02 11.19
C ILE A 158 7.48 -8.33 9.92
N GLN A 159 8.37 -7.96 9.01
CA GLN A 159 7.97 -7.50 7.68
C GLN A 159 7.83 -8.68 6.73
N ILE A 160 6.69 -8.78 6.05
CA ILE A 160 6.48 -9.68 4.92
C ILE A 160 6.51 -8.83 3.65
N LYS A 161 7.50 -9.10 2.80
CA LYS A 161 7.69 -8.36 1.54
C LYS A 161 6.85 -8.95 0.43
N LYS A 162 6.75 -10.30 0.39
CA LYS A 162 6.16 -11.03 -0.71
C LYS A 162 5.91 -12.48 -0.33
N VAL A 163 4.93 -13.09 -0.96
CA VAL A 163 4.73 -14.55 -0.93
C VAL A 163 4.53 -15.04 -2.37
N ASP A 164 5.45 -15.85 -2.86
CA ASP A 164 5.36 -16.47 -4.18
C ASP A 164 4.94 -17.94 -4.07
N PHE A 165 4.00 -18.32 -4.91
CA PHE A 165 3.53 -19.69 -5.05
C PHE A 165 4.08 -20.26 -6.36
N TYR A 166 4.85 -21.33 -6.27
CA TYR A 166 5.47 -22.01 -7.39
C TYR A 166 4.75 -23.34 -7.65
N GLY A 167 4.50 -23.61 -8.92
CA GLY A 167 3.83 -24.82 -9.31
C GLY A 167 3.58 -24.92 -10.81
N ALA A 168 2.54 -25.63 -11.18
CA ALA A 168 2.08 -25.76 -12.55
C ALA A 168 0.69 -25.13 -12.71
N LYS A 169 0.57 -24.21 -13.67
CA LYS A 169 -0.75 -23.80 -14.14
C LYS A 169 -1.35 -24.89 -15.02
N PRO A 170 -2.69 -25.08 -15.00
CA PRO A 170 -3.37 -25.88 -16.02
C PRO A 170 -2.97 -25.40 -17.42
N ALA A 171 -2.80 -26.32 -18.36
CA ALA A 171 -2.37 -26.01 -19.72
C ALA A 171 -3.36 -25.09 -20.49
N ASP A 172 -4.59 -25.02 -20.04
CA ASP A 172 -5.68 -24.18 -20.54
C ASP A 172 -5.96 -22.95 -19.66
N ALA A 173 -5.16 -22.72 -18.61
CA ALA A 173 -5.34 -21.55 -17.74
C ALA A 173 -5.21 -20.25 -18.54
N VAL A 174 -6.17 -19.35 -18.32
CA VAL A 174 -6.21 -18.02 -18.92
C VAL A 174 -5.74 -17.00 -17.89
N ASP A 175 -4.77 -16.16 -18.25
CA ASP A 175 -4.32 -15.07 -17.39
C ASP A 175 -5.36 -13.96 -17.34
N ALA A 176 -5.49 -13.30 -16.18
CA ALA A 176 -6.38 -12.17 -15.99
C ALA A 176 -5.97 -10.98 -16.88
N PRO A 177 -6.93 -10.13 -17.28
CA PRO A 177 -6.62 -8.92 -18.03
C PRO A 177 -5.68 -7.99 -17.26
N VAL A 178 -4.86 -7.26 -18.01
CA VAL A 178 -3.97 -6.21 -17.48
C VAL A 178 -4.60 -4.86 -17.77
N PHE A 179 -4.63 -3.99 -16.77
CA PHE A 179 -5.09 -2.62 -16.88
C PHE A 179 -3.92 -1.71 -17.28
N SER A 180 -4.18 -0.73 -18.15
CA SER A 180 -3.17 0.27 -18.56
C SER A 180 -2.89 1.32 -17.48
N LEU A 181 -3.79 1.46 -16.53
CA LEU A 181 -3.73 2.39 -15.41
C LEU A 181 -4.03 1.63 -14.12
N ASP A 182 -3.15 1.75 -13.13
CA ASP A 182 -3.34 1.15 -11.81
C ASP A 182 -4.48 1.85 -11.06
N GLY A 183 -5.15 1.14 -10.15
CA GLY A 183 -6.12 1.74 -9.24
C GLY A 183 -5.50 2.81 -8.34
N GLY A 184 -6.28 3.83 -8.00
CA GLY A 184 -5.80 4.94 -7.18
C GLY A 184 -6.71 6.15 -7.22
N ALA A 185 -6.27 7.26 -6.60
CA ALA A 185 -6.97 8.55 -6.66
C ALA A 185 -6.44 9.39 -7.82
N TYR A 186 -7.35 9.92 -8.60
CA TYR A 186 -7.06 10.70 -9.81
C TYR A 186 -7.90 11.97 -9.86
N VAL A 187 -7.37 12.99 -10.53
CA VAL A 187 -8.07 14.24 -10.80
C VAL A 187 -8.59 14.24 -12.22
N GLY A 188 -9.89 14.53 -12.37
CA GLY A 188 -10.53 14.55 -13.69
C GLY A 188 -10.71 13.18 -14.33
N THR A 189 -11.26 13.18 -15.53
CA THR A 189 -11.58 11.98 -16.30
C THR A 189 -10.34 11.16 -16.62
N GLN A 190 -10.40 9.86 -16.38
CA GLN A 190 -9.35 8.91 -16.76
C GLN A 190 -9.80 7.99 -17.89
N THR A 191 -8.85 7.41 -18.61
CA THR A 191 -9.09 6.42 -19.64
C THR A 191 -8.28 5.17 -19.32
N VAL A 192 -8.97 4.03 -19.28
CA VAL A 192 -8.39 2.73 -18.93
C VAL A 192 -8.49 1.77 -20.10
N GLU A 193 -7.37 1.24 -20.54
CA GLU A 193 -7.31 0.19 -21.53
C GLU A 193 -7.12 -1.18 -20.85
N LEU A 194 -7.76 -2.20 -21.39
CA LEU A 194 -7.61 -3.58 -20.96
C LEU A 194 -6.88 -4.39 -22.03
N SER A 195 -5.96 -5.24 -21.61
CA SER A 195 -5.26 -6.16 -22.50
C SER A 195 -5.22 -7.57 -21.93
N ALA A 196 -5.17 -8.57 -22.79
CA ALA A 196 -5.04 -9.98 -22.43
C ALA A 196 -4.22 -10.73 -23.47
N ALA A 197 -3.90 -12.00 -23.19
CA ALA A 197 -3.16 -12.87 -24.11
C ALA A 197 -3.91 -13.02 -25.46
N GLU A 198 -3.15 -13.28 -26.52
CA GLU A 198 -3.71 -13.42 -27.87
C GLU A 198 -4.81 -14.50 -27.95
N GLY A 199 -5.91 -14.13 -28.58
CA GLY A 199 -7.08 -15.00 -28.77
C GLY A 199 -8.00 -15.07 -27.55
N CYS A 200 -7.83 -14.22 -26.55
CA CYS A 200 -8.77 -14.03 -25.46
C CYS A 200 -9.78 -12.94 -25.79
N ASP A 201 -11.05 -13.16 -25.43
CA ASP A 201 -12.05 -12.11 -25.31
C ASP A 201 -12.01 -11.55 -23.88
N ILE A 202 -12.16 -10.23 -23.71
CA ILE A 202 -12.23 -9.59 -22.39
C ILE A 202 -13.67 -9.17 -22.11
N TYR A 203 -14.18 -9.45 -20.91
CA TYR A 203 -15.46 -8.97 -20.41
C TYR A 203 -15.26 -8.21 -19.12
N TYR A 204 -16.03 -7.14 -18.90
CA TYR A 204 -15.87 -6.29 -17.73
C TYR A 204 -17.20 -5.79 -17.16
N THR A 205 -17.15 -5.32 -15.91
CA THR A 205 -18.23 -4.63 -15.19
C THR A 205 -17.69 -3.38 -14.51
N ILE A 206 -18.59 -2.42 -14.24
CA ILE A 206 -18.30 -1.17 -13.50
C ILE A 206 -19.29 -0.95 -12.34
N ASP A 207 -20.06 -1.96 -12.00
CA ASP A 207 -21.13 -1.96 -10.99
C ASP A 207 -20.81 -2.85 -9.79
N GLU A 208 -19.52 -3.12 -9.56
CA GLU A 208 -18.97 -3.98 -8.49
C GLU A 208 -19.31 -5.47 -8.62
N THR A 209 -20.17 -5.89 -9.56
CA THR A 209 -20.45 -7.31 -9.79
C THR A 209 -19.29 -8.01 -10.48
N ASP A 210 -19.12 -9.31 -10.24
CA ASP A 210 -18.08 -10.08 -10.93
C ASP A 210 -18.50 -10.31 -12.41
N PRO A 211 -17.62 -10.02 -13.38
CA PRO A 211 -17.90 -10.17 -14.79
C PRO A 211 -18.05 -11.65 -15.19
N THR A 212 -18.94 -11.88 -16.14
CA THR A 212 -19.18 -13.16 -16.78
C THR A 212 -19.12 -12.98 -18.30
N THR A 213 -19.29 -14.07 -19.07
CA THR A 213 -19.40 -13.98 -20.55
C THR A 213 -20.65 -13.26 -21.04
N GLU A 214 -21.61 -12.98 -20.14
CA GLU A 214 -22.81 -12.19 -20.42
C GLU A 214 -22.61 -10.68 -20.12
N SER A 215 -21.48 -10.32 -19.49
CA SER A 215 -21.13 -8.94 -19.18
C SER A 215 -20.68 -8.18 -20.42
N THR A 216 -20.41 -6.89 -20.30
CA THR A 216 -19.96 -6.05 -21.40
C THR A 216 -18.64 -6.57 -21.98
N LYS A 217 -18.63 -6.88 -23.27
CA LYS A 217 -17.39 -7.25 -23.97
C LYS A 217 -16.54 -5.99 -24.20
N TYR A 218 -15.27 -6.05 -23.83
CA TYR A 218 -14.34 -4.95 -24.05
C TYR A 218 -13.97 -4.82 -25.53
N THR A 219 -14.21 -3.64 -26.10
CA THR A 219 -13.86 -3.27 -27.47
C THR A 219 -13.15 -1.93 -27.57
N ASP A 220 -13.42 -1.03 -26.64
CA ASP A 220 -12.92 0.34 -26.60
C ASP A 220 -12.45 0.71 -25.19
N PRO A 221 -11.53 1.68 -25.02
CA PRO A 221 -11.08 2.14 -23.73
C PRO A 221 -12.24 2.60 -22.84
N ILE A 222 -12.15 2.28 -21.53
CA ILE A 222 -13.16 2.61 -20.52
C ILE A 222 -12.89 4.02 -20.03
N THR A 223 -13.89 4.90 -20.12
CA THR A 223 -13.83 6.26 -19.57
C THR A 223 -14.32 6.25 -18.12
N ILE A 224 -13.52 6.78 -17.20
CA ILE A 224 -13.81 6.90 -15.77
C ILE A 224 -14.03 8.37 -15.45
N GLU A 225 -15.25 8.79 -15.20
CA GLU A 225 -15.65 10.17 -14.89
C GLU A 225 -15.99 10.37 -13.39
N GLU A 226 -16.27 9.27 -12.69
CA GLU A 226 -16.59 9.23 -11.26
C GLU A 226 -15.90 8.04 -10.60
N THR A 227 -15.88 7.99 -9.28
CA THR A 227 -15.29 6.88 -8.53
C THR A 227 -15.92 5.57 -8.95
N THR A 228 -15.10 4.68 -9.53
CA THR A 228 -15.55 3.46 -10.22
C THR A 228 -14.64 2.28 -9.87
N THR A 229 -15.25 1.14 -9.57
CA THR A 229 -14.57 -0.15 -9.51
C THR A 229 -14.74 -0.84 -10.86
N VAL A 230 -13.63 -1.11 -11.56
CA VAL A 230 -13.63 -1.89 -12.78
C VAL A 230 -13.17 -3.30 -12.49
N LYS A 231 -13.98 -4.28 -12.83
CA LYS A 231 -13.64 -5.71 -12.77
C LYS A 231 -13.61 -6.31 -14.14
N ALA A 232 -12.65 -7.17 -14.44
CA ALA A 232 -12.51 -7.77 -15.76
C ALA A 232 -12.04 -9.23 -15.71
N ILE A 233 -12.50 -10.02 -16.69
CA ILE A 233 -12.01 -11.39 -16.98
C ILE A 233 -11.57 -11.49 -18.42
N ALA A 234 -10.61 -12.38 -18.68
CA ALA A 234 -10.26 -12.85 -20.02
C ALA A 234 -10.84 -14.26 -20.23
N VAL A 235 -11.36 -14.53 -21.42
CA VAL A 235 -11.98 -15.82 -21.77
C VAL A 235 -11.37 -16.36 -23.05
N LYS A 236 -10.92 -17.61 -23.04
CA LYS A 236 -10.40 -18.32 -24.22
C LYS A 236 -10.90 -19.76 -24.24
N GLY A 237 -11.54 -20.15 -25.35
CA GLY A 237 -12.03 -21.52 -25.49
C GLY A 237 -13.07 -21.95 -24.46
N GLY A 238 -13.81 -21.01 -23.85
CA GLY A 238 -14.77 -21.26 -22.79
C GLY A 238 -14.17 -21.32 -21.37
N VAL A 239 -12.85 -21.15 -21.22
CA VAL A 239 -12.17 -21.06 -19.94
C VAL A 239 -12.02 -19.58 -19.58
N SER A 240 -12.46 -19.20 -18.38
CA SER A 240 -12.33 -17.84 -17.84
C SER A 240 -11.09 -17.71 -16.95
N SER A 241 -10.46 -16.55 -16.98
CA SER A 241 -9.43 -16.17 -16.02
C SER A 241 -10.02 -15.91 -14.63
N LEU A 242 -9.15 -15.64 -13.67
CA LEU A 242 -9.54 -14.92 -12.45
C LEU A 242 -10.02 -13.50 -12.79
N VAL A 243 -10.80 -12.92 -11.88
CA VAL A 243 -11.24 -11.52 -11.97
C VAL A 243 -10.07 -10.61 -11.61
N ALA A 244 -9.68 -9.73 -12.51
CA ALA A 244 -8.83 -8.59 -12.19
C ALA A 244 -9.69 -7.41 -11.75
N THR A 245 -9.28 -6.69 -10.71
CA THR A 245 -10.06 -5.59 -10.12
C THR A 245 -9.18 -4.38 -9.87
N GLU A 246 -9.61 -3.21 -10.35
CA GLU A 246 -9.01 -1.93 -10.03
C GLU A 246 -10.08 -0.93 -9.58
N VAL A 247 -9.71 -0.08 -8.61
CA VAL A 247 -10.60 0.97 -8.07
C VAL A 247 -10.00 2.34 -8.40
N TYR A 248 -10.74 3.13 -9.16
CA TYR A 248 -10.37 4.48 -9.55
C TYR A 248 -11.22 5.46 -8.75
N SER A 249 -10.60 6.24 -7.87
CA SER A 249 -11.27 7.29 -7.09
C SER A 249 -11.08 8.63 -7.79
N ILE A 250 -12.14 9.18 -8.37
CA ILE A 250 -12.07 10.53 -8.95
C ILE A 250 -12.30 11.54 -7.83
N VAL A 251 -11.30 12.38 -7.60
CA VAL A 251 -11.27 13.35 -6.49
C VAL A 251 -11.17 14.78 -7.03
N GLU A 252 -11.94 15.69 -6.45
CA GLU A 252 -11.87 17.11 -6.78
C GLU A 252 -10.74 17.78 -6.00
N PRO A 253 -9.98 18.70 -6.64
CA PRO A 253 -8.92 19.43 -5.97
C PRO A 253 -9.45 20.37 -4.89
N MET A 254 -8.94 20.21 -3.67
CA MET A 254 -9.28 21.01 -2.49
C MET A 254 -8.34 22.22 -2.36
N THR A 255 -8.85 23.32 -1.86
CA THR A 255 -8.09 24.48 -1.38
C THR A 255 -7.42 24.16 -0.03
N LEU A 256 -6.42 24.96 0.39
CA LEU A 256 -5.77 24.78 1.71
C LEU A 256 -6.77 24.83 2.87
N SER A 257 -7.76 25.72 2.80
CA SER A 257 -8.82 25.83 3.83
C SER A 257 -9.67 24.57 3.93
N GLU A 258 -10.06 24.01 2.79
CA GLU A 258 -10.84 22.78 2.72
C GLU A 258 -10.05 21.59 3.23
N VAL A 259 -8.77 21.46 2.83
CA VAL A 259 -7.85 20.42 3.33
C VAL A 259 -7.71 20.46 4.85
N ILE A 260 -7.48 21.66 5.42
CA ILE A 260 -7.37 21.84 6.88
C ILE A 260 -8.66 21.39 7.57
N SER A 261 -9.81 21.75 7.00
CA SER A 261 -11.13 21.43 7.56
C SER A 261 -11.50 19.95 7.42
N ALA A 262 -11.02 19.28 6.37
CA ALA A 262 -11.32 17.88 6.08
C ALA A 262 -10.46 16.88 6.88
N ALA A 263 -9.38 17.33 7.53
CA ALA A 263 -8.46 16.45 8.22
C ALA A 263 -9.14 15.66 9.36
N THR A 264 -8.98 14.33 9.32
CA THR A 264 -9.49 13.41 10.36
C THR A 264 -8.35 12.55 10.89
N SER A 265 -8.60 11.78 11.95
CA SER A 265 -7.61 10.85 12.50
C SER A 265 -7.32 9.64 11.59
N LYS A 266 -8.05 9.51 10.48
CA LYS A 266 -7.86 8.45 9.48
C LYS A 266 -7.10 9.03 8.30
N ASP A 267 -6.10 8.30 7.81
CA ASP A 267 -5.41 8.61 6.56
C ASP A 267 -6.43 8.60 5.41
N THR A 268 -6.48 9.69 4.65
CA THR A 268 -7.43 9.88 3.54
C THR A 268 -6.65 10.43 2.35
N GLU A 269 -6.80 9.83 1.18
CA GLU A 269 -6.25 10.38 -0.05
C GLU A 269 -7.08 11.59 -0.50
N VAL A 270 -6.41 12.68 -0.82
CA VAL A 270 -7.01 13.95 -1.25
C VAL A 270 -6.24 14.52 -2.43
N ALA A 271 -6.96 15.15 -3.36
CA ALA A 271 -6.36 16.01 -4.35
C ALA A 271 -6.30 17.44 -3.80
N ILE A 272 -5.20 18.14 -4.03
CA ILE A 272 -4.99 19.48 -3.51
C ILE A 272 -4.49 20.39 -4.63
N ASN A 273 -5.14 21.54 -4.80
CA ASN A 273 -4.59 22.64 -5.57
C ASN A 273 -3.58 23.39 -4.69
N VAL A 274 -2.30 23.29 -5.05
CA VAL A 274 -1.19 23.94 -4.31
C VAL A 274 -0.73 25.24 -4.96
N ASP A 275 -1.52 25.81 -5.86
CA ASP A 275 -1.18 27.06 -6.53
C ASP A 275 -0.95 28.19 -5.52
N GLY A 276 0.26 28.73 -5.56
CA GLY A 276 0.66 29.82 -4.69
C GLY A 276 1.18 29.44 -3.32
N TRP A 277 1.10 28.16 -2.92
CA TRP A 277 1.65 27.74 -1.63
C TRP A 277 3.16 27.97 -1.55
N LEU A 278 3.61 28.43 -0.41
CA LEU A 278 5.02 28.73 -0.13
C LEU A 278 5.56 27.80 0.96
N CYS A 279 6.69 27.18 0.72
CA CYS A 279 7.40 26.45 1.77
C CYS A 279 7.98 27.46 2.77
N SER A 280 7.36 27.55 3.94
CA SER A 280 7.70 28.50 5.01
C SER A 280 8.79 27.99 5.93
N GLY A 281 9.00 26.67 5.98
CA GLY A 281 10.00 26.05 6.86
C GLY A 281 10.29 24.62 6.50
N VAL A 282 11.46 24.13 6.88
CA VAL A 282 11.85 22.72 6.80
C VAL A 282 12.54 22.29 8.09
N LYS A 283 12.29 21.03 8.50
CA LYS A 283 12.97 20.42 9.66
C LYS A 283 13.54 19.07 9.25
N GLY A 284 14.85 19.07 9.01
CA GLY A 284 15.52 17.89 8.49
C GLY A 284 15.05 17.52 7.08
N THR A 285 15.00 16.23 6.78
CA THR A 285 14.58 15.71 5.48
C THR A 285 13.17 15.13 5.51
N THR A 286 12.46 15.26 6.64
CA THR A 286 11.15 14.60 6.84
C THR A 286 9.99 15.56 7.00
N ASN A 287 10.22 16.81 7.42
CA ASN A 287 9.14 17.76 7.65
C ASN A 287 9.35 19.02 6.83
N ALA A 288 8.31 19.43 6.12
CA ALA A 288 8.19 20.73 5.51
C ALA A 288 6.89 21.40 5.98
N TYR A 289 6.86 22.73 5.90
CA TYR A 289 5.72 23.54 6.30
C TYR A 289 5.35 24.44 5.15
N PHE A 290 4.07 24.51 4.84
CA PHE A 290 3.56 25.33 3.75
C PHE A 290 2.54 26.34 4.24
N THR A 291 2.45 27.47 3.57
CA THR A 291 1.47 28.53 3.84
C THR A 291 0.93 29.09 2.52
N ASP A 292 -0.31 29.59 2.58
CA ASP A 292 -0.89 30.42 1.52
C ASP A 292 -0.37 31.86 1.52
N GLY A 293 0.37 32.25 2.58
CA GLY A 293 0.83 33.61 2.79
C GLY A 293 -0.22 34.54 3.41
N GLU A 294 -1.42 34.08 3.67
CA GLU A 294 -2.55 34.86 4.23
C GLU A 294 -2.93 34.43 5.65
N GLY A 295 -2.32 33.37 6.18
CA GLY A 295 -2.50 32.94 7.57
C GLY A 295 -2.80 31.48 7.73
N LEU A 296 -3.18 30.78 6.69
CA LEU A 296 -3.33 29.33 6.73
C LEU A 296 -1.98 28.65 6.47
N GLY A 297 -1.82 27.48 7.07
CA GLY A 297 -0.64 26.68 6.84
C GLY A 297 -0.84 25.22 7.25
N ILE A 298 0.00 24.35 6.71
CA ILE A 298 -0.08 22.91 6.90
C ILE A 298 1.32 22.30 6.99
N GLN A 299 1.46 21.25 7.78
CA GLN A 299 2.67 20.44 7.85
C GLN A 299 2.62 19.33 6.81
N LEU A 300 3.78 19.03 6.23
CA LEU A 300 4.06 17.82 5.49
C LEU A 300 5.00 16.92 6.29
N TYR A 301 4.67 15.64 6.38
CA TYR A 301 5.58 14.58 6.81
C TYR A 301 5.86 13.62 5.63
N SER A 302 7.07 13.71 5.09
CA SER A 302 7.47 12.88 3.94
C SER A 302 8.97 12.65 3.94
N THR A 303 9.41 11.40 3.91
CA THR A 303 10.84 11.07 3.90
C THR A 303 11.52 11.58 2.64
N ASN A 304 12.60 12.34 2.80
CA ASN A 304 13.36 12.95 1.70
C ASN A 304 12.45 13.79 0.77
N HIS A 305 11.62 14.64 1.36
CA HIS A 305 10.64 15.47 0.62
C HIS A 305 11.27 16.39 -0.44
N GLY A 306 12.49 16.87 -0.24
CA GLY A 306 13.23 17.67 -1.23
C GLY A 306 12.87 19.17 -1.30
N PHE A 307 11.83 19.63 -0.61
CA PHE A 307 11.44 21.04 -0.55
C PHE A 307 12.44 21.91 0.21
N LYS A 308 12.50 23.21 -0.15
CA LYS A 308 13.34 24.23 0.48
C LYS A 308 12.49 25.43 0.86
N VAL A 309 12.92 26.15 1.89
CA VAL A 309 12.27 27.42 2.27
C VAL A 309 12.32 28.40 1.08
N GLY A 310 11.19 29.01 0.78
CA GLY A 310 11.01 29.89 -0.37
C GLY A 310 10.65 29.16 -1.68
N ASP A 311 10.41 27.85 -1.65
CA ASP A 311 9.81 27.15 -2.78
C ASP A 311 8.32 27.53 -2.88
N LYS A 312 7.92 28.11 -4.01
CA LYS A 312 6.53 28.38 -4.35
C LYS A 312 6.01 27.26 -5.25
N LEU A 313 4.90 26.68 -4.85
CA LEU A 313 4.28 25.53 -5.52
C LEU A 313 3.20 25.98 -6.49
N SER A 314 3.00 25.20 -7.55
CA SER A 314 1.87 25.29 -8.47
C SER A 314 1.55 23.91 -9.03
N GLY A 315 0.26 23.61 -9.18
CA GLY A 315 -0.28 22.39 -9.73
C GLY A 315 -1.34 21.75 -8.83
N VAL A 316 -1.78 20.57 -9.24
CA VAL A 316 -2.70 19.75 -8.46
C VAL A 316 -1.99 18.43 -8.14
N VAL A 317 -1.91 18.09 -6.86
CA VAL A 317 -1.24 16.89 -6.39
C VAL A 317 -2.20 16.00 -5.62
N VAL A 318 -2.03 14.69 -5.72
CA VAL A 318 -2.73 13.71 -4.88
C VAL A 318 -1.79 13.29 -3.77
N THR A 319 -2.28 13.35 -2.53
CA THR A 319 -1.48 13.04 -1.35
C THR A 319 -2.36 12.53 -0.21
N THR A 320 -1.76 12.09 0.88
CA THR A 320 -2.50 11.61 2.06
C THR A 320 -2.65 12.73 3.09
N LEU A 321 -3.86 12.97 3.56
CA LEU A 321 -4.20 13.89 4.64
C LEU A 321 -4.55 13.14 5.92
N VAL A 322 -4.09 13.65 7.06
CA VAL A 322 -4.45 13.13 8.39
C VAL A 322 -4.49 14.26 9.42
N LEU A 323 -5.25 14.09 10.49
CA LEU A 323 -5.16 14.93 11.69
C LEU A 323 -4.17 14.26 12.68
N TYR A 324 -2.95 14.78 12.78
CA TYR A 324 -1.89 14.25 13.63
C TYR A 324 -1.71 15.14 14.86
N TYR A 325 -1.97 14.61 16.05
CA TYR A 325 -1.97 15.36 17.33
C TYR A 325 -2.76 16.68 17.29
N GLY A 326 -3.88 16.70 16.55
CA GLY A 326 -4.75 17.87 16.46
C GLY A 326 -4.34 18.89 15.39
N ALA A 327 -3.27 18.64 14.63
CA ALA A 327 -2.86 19.46 13.50
C ALA A 327 -3.06 18.71 12.17
N PRO A 328 -3.57 19.37 11.12
CA PRO A 328 -3.61 18.81 9.78
C PRO A 328 -2.21 18.54 9.25
N GLU A 329 -1.99 17.35 8.74
CA GLU A 329 -0.70 16.91 8.21
C GLU A 329 -0.88 16.21 6.86
N LEU A 330 -0.09 16.62 5.88
CA LEU A 330 0.06 15.91 4.61
C LEU A 330 1.15 14.86 4.73
N LYS A 331 1.04 13.78 3.96
CA LYS A 331 2.05 12.72 3.91
C LYS A 331 2.46 12.44 2.46
N ASN A 332 3.71 11.95 2.31
CA ASN A 332 4.21 11.35 1.07
C ASN A 332 4.39 12.28 -0.14
N LEU A 333 4.06 13.58 -0.07
CA LEU A 333 4.35 14.55 -1.13
C LEU A 333 5.85 14.83 -1.22
N LYS A 334 6.38 14.94 -2.43
CA LYS A 334 7.79 15.22 -2.71
C LYS A 334 7.93 16.33 -3.74
N ALA A 335 9.06 17.05 -3.69
CA ALA A 335 9.37 18.13 -4.61
C ALA A 335 9.58 17.68 -6.06
N ASN A 336 9.79 16.39 -6.31
CA ASN A 336 9.91 15.83 -7.65
C ASN A 336 8.63 15.12 -8.14
N ASP A 337 7.48 15.43 -7.54
CA ASP A 337 6.18 15.00 -8.05
C ASP A 337 5.98 15.56 -9.47
N GLU A 338 5.52 14.74 -10.40
CA GLU A 338 5.39 15.10 -11.81
C GLU A 338 4.32 16.17 -12.07
N ASN A 339 3.32 16.25 -11.19
CA ASN A 339 2.22 17.22 -11.27
C ASN A 339 2.55 18.54 -10.56
N LEU A 340 3.77 18.68 -10.04
CA LEU A 340 4.20 19.83 -9.25
C LEU A 340 5.22 20.68 -9.99
N THR A 341 4.93 21.97 -10.09
CA THR A 341 5.90 22.97 -10.55
C THR A 341 6.39 23.78 -9.35
N ILE A 342 7.72 23.95 -9.23
CA ILE A 342 8.36 24.68 -8.14
C ILE A 342 9.15 25.87 -8.67
N THR A 343 8.88 27.06 -8.12
CA THR A 343 9.69 28.27 -8.31
C THR A 343 10.40 28.59 -6.99
N SER A 344 11.70 28.35 -6.92
CA SER A 344 12.49 28.53 -5.70
C SER A 344 12.89 29.99 -5.46
N GLY A 345 13.28 30.27 -4.21
CA GLY A 345 13.86 31.57 -3.82
C GLY A 345 12.85 32.71 -3.65
N GLN A 346 11.58 32.37 -3.44
CA GLN A 346 10.53 33.31 -3.14
C GLN A 346 10.58 33.78 -1.68
N GLU A 347 10.19 35.02 -1.43
CA GLU A 347 10.03 35.55 -0.08
C GLU A 347 8.79 34.95 0.57
N VAL A 348 8.92 34.45 1.80
CA VAL A 348 7.80 33.93 2.60
C VAL A 348 7.23 35.08 3.42
N PRO A 349 5.93 35.43 3.23
CA PRO A 349 5.30 36.48 4.02
C PRO A 349 5.32 36.18 5.51
N VAL A 350 5.63 37.17 6.31
CA VAL A 350 5.58 37.12 7.77
C VAL A 350 4.34 37.83 8.25
N LEU A 351 3.45 37.10 8.91
CA LEU A 351 2.20 37.62 9.42
C LEU A 351 2.32 38.07 10.87
N GLU A 352 1.74 39.23 11.19
CA GLU A 352 1.68 39.69 12.57
C GLU A 352 0.38 39.21 13.24
N MET A 353 0.49 38.43 14.27
CA MET A 353 -0.67 37.81 14.96
C MET A 353 -0.58 38.00 16.49
N ASN A 354 -1.75 38.01 17.16
CA ASN A 354 -1.81 37.83 18.60
C ASN A 354 -1.83 36.34 18.94
N VAL A 355 -1.41 35.99 20.14
CA VAL A 355 -1.43 34.59 20.59
C VAL A 355 -2.85 34.02 20.59
N ALA A 356 -3.84 34.84 20.93
CA ALA A 356 -5.24 34.43 20.97
C ALA A 356 -5.81 34.04 19.57
N ASP A 357 -5.18 34.52 18.50
CA ASP A 357 -5.61 34.28 17.12
C ASP A 357 -4.93 33.01 16.52
N LEU A 358 -3.97 32.42 17.25
CA LEU A 358 -3.31 31.18 16.81
C LEU A 358 -4.23 29.98 16.91
N SER A 359 -4.20 29.16 15.89
CA SER A 359 -4.98 27.92 15.80
C SER A 359 -4.19 26.83 15.06
N ALA A 360 -4.70 25.63 15.02
CA ALA A 360 -4.14 24.55 14.23
C ALA A 360 -4.10 24.86 12.72
N ALA A 361 -4.95 25.77 12.24
CA ALA A 361 -4.98 26.22 10.86
C ALA A 361 -3.75 27.09 10.46
N ASN A 362 -3.02 27.61 11.44
CA ASN A 362 -1.81 28.42 11.20
C ASN A 362 -0.51 27.60 11.29
N TYR A 363 -0.58 26.29 11.39
CA TYR A 363 0.55 25.42 11.76
C TYR A 363 1.75 25.51 10.81
N GLY A 364 1.55 25.90 9.57
CA GLY A 364 2.64 26.12 8.59
C GLY A 364 2.90 27.61 8.28
N ALA A 365 2.13 28.53 8.86
CA ALA A 365 2.32 29.98 8.59
C ALA A 365 3.55 30.53 9.34
N LEU A 366 4.28 31.43 8.70
CA LEU A 366 5.36 32.18 9.35
C LEU A 366 4.76 33.41 10.04
N VAL A 367 4.78 33.42 11.38
CA VAL A 367 4.14 34.47 12.17
C VAL A 367 5.09 35.19 13.11
N VAL A 368 4.85 36.49 13.30
CA VAL A 368 5.43 37.29 14.39
C VAL A 368 4.33 37.57 15.41
N LEU A 369 4.58 37.14 16.63
CA LEU A 369 3.65 37.37 17.73
C LEU A 369 3.95 38.71 18.39
N LYS A 370 2.95 39.61 18.41
CA LYS A 370 3.05 40.94 19.01
C LYS A 370 2.70 40.95 20.48
N GLY A 371 3.24 41.93 21.19
CA GLY A 371 2.89 42.21 22.58
C GLY A 371 3.38 41.18 23.58
N LEU A 372 4.38 40.36 23.20
CA LEU A 372 4.98 39.37 24.08
C LEU A 372 5.99 39.97 25.01
N THR A 373 5.89 39.64 26.31
CA THR A 373 6.90 39.93 27.32
C THR A 373 7.54 38.61 27.78
N TYR A 374 8.87 38.55 27.84
CA TYR A 374 9.58 37.40 28.39
C TYR A 374 9.97 37.67 29.83
N LYS A 375 9.50 36.88 30.76
CA LYS A 375 9.79 37.02 32.18
C LYS A 375 9.88 35.64 32.85
N ALA A 376 10.93 35.44 33.65
CA ALA A 376 11.15 34.22 34.44
C ALA A 376 11.04 32.90 33.61
N GLY A 377 11.59 32.89 32.41
CA GLY A 377 11.59 31.69 31.56
C GLY A 377 10.27 31.43 30.80
N LYS A 378 9.32 32.35 30.81
CA LYS A 378 8.03 32.24 30.14
C LYS A 378 7.72 33.48 29.29
N PHE A 379 6.92 33.28 28.27
CA PHE A 379 6.33 34.35 27.47
C PHE A 379 4.96 34.71 28.06
N TYR A 380 4.62 36.00 28.04
CA TYR A 380 3.37 36.57 28.48
C TYR A 380 2.79 37.48 27.40
N GLN A 381 1.47 37.45 27.23
CA GLN A 381 0.74 38.49 26.52
C GLN A 381 -0.20 39.17 27.51
N GLY A 382 0.07 40.44 27.82
CA GLY A 382 -0.54 41.10 28.99
C GLY A 382 -0.03 40.50 30.33
N GLU A 383 -0.94 40.11 31.18
CA GLU A 383 -0.65 39.44 32.45
C GLU A 383 -0.65 37.90 32.37
N ASP A 384 -1.15 37.35 31.27
CA ASP A 384 -1.33 35.92 31.12
C ASP A 384 -0.06 35.23 30.59
N ALA A 385 0.35 34.16 31.27
CA ALA A 385 1.43 33.29 30.80
C ALA A 385 0.94 32.46 29.61
N ILE A 386 1.72 32.47 28.53
CA ILE A 386 1.46 31.61 27.36
C ILE A 386 2.02 30.23 27.68
N ALA A 387 1.18 29.23 27.58
CA ALA A 387 1.62 27.85 27.68
C ALA A 387 2.59 27.50 26.54
N PRO A 388 3.66 26.73 26.81
CA PRO A 388 4.62 26.32 25.79
C PRO A 388 3.99 25.38 24.77
#